data_f7a96413e6a4117940ff489cee3572bb
#
_entry.id   f7a96413e6a4117940ff489cee3572bb
#
_cell.length_a   1.000
_cell.length_b   1.000
_cell.length_c   1.000
_cell.angle_alpha   90.00
_cell.angle_beta   90.00
_cell.angle_gamma   90.00
#
_symmetry.space_group_name_H-M   'P 1'
#
loop_
_entity.id
_entity.type
_entity.pdbx_description
1 polymer ?
#
loop_
_entity_poly.entity_id
_entity_poly.type
_entity_poly.pdbx_seq_one_letter_code
_entity_poly.pdbx_strand_id
1 'polypeptide(L)'
;RDRLRSRGLGDVYKRQREQTLNQLLVEMDGFTGNEGVIVIAATNRSDVLDPALLRPGRFDRKILVGRPDVKGREAILKVHAKNKPLAPNVDLKEIARQTPGFVGADLENLLNEAALVAARRSKKQIDAADVDEAEDRVIAGPAKKDRVISPKERTMVAYHEAGHAIVGLVLSDSRTVRKVTIIPRGRAGGYAIMLPKDDQFLLTKKELTEQIVGSVSYTHLRA
;
A
#
# COMPACT_ATOMS: atom_id res chain seq x y z
N ARG A 1 18.16 -45.20 9.03
CA ARG A 1 16.89 -45.36 9.78
C ARG A 1 16.11 -44.05 9.94
N ASP A 2 16.75 -42.88 9.88
CA ASP A 2 16.08 -41.58 10.09
C ASP A 2 15.34 -41.01 8.86
N ARG A 3 15.64 -41.47 7.66
CA ARG A 3 14.93 -41.07 6.41
C ARG A 3 13.48 -41.56 6.30
N LEU A 4 13.09 -42.59 7.03
CA LEU A 4 11.72 -43.15 7.01
C LEU A 4 10.75 -42.42 7.94
N ARG A 5 11.22 -41.75 9.00
CA ARG A 5 10.39 -40.98 9.94
C ARG A 5 9.92 -39.64 9.37
N SER A 6 10.72 -39.00 8.55
CA SER A 6 10.40 -37.71 7.94
C SER A 6 9.27 -37.79 6.89
N ARG A 7 9.14 -38.91 6.18
CA ARG A 7 8.09 -39.10 5.17
C ARG A 7 6.68 -39.27 5.80
N GLY A 8 6.57 -39.87 6.97
CA GLY A 8 5.28 -40.14 7.61
C GLY A 8 4.56 -38.88 8.11
N LEU A 9 5.27 -37.85 8.58
CA LEU A 9 4.67 -36.61 9.06
C LEU A 9 4.08 -35.78 7.92
N GLY A 10 4.74 -35.71 6.78
CA GLY A 10 4.24 -35.00 5.60
C GLY A 10 2.96 -35.61 5.03
N ASP A 11 2.88 -36.93 5.03
CA ASP A 11 1.68 -37.66 4.53
C ASP A 11 0.47 -37.53 5.49
N VAL A 12 0.70 -37.41 6.78
CA VAL A 12 -0.37 -37.18 7.76
C VAL A 12 -0.96 -35.77 7.59
N TYR A 13 -0.11 -34.75 7.46
CA TYR A 13 -0.56 -33.37 7.22
C TYR A 13 -1.33 -33.25 5.89
N LYS A 14 -0.86 -33.91 4.84
CA LYS A 14 -1.52 -33.91 3.54
C LYS A 14 -2.90 -34.56 3.61
N ARG A 15 -3.02 -35.71 4.25
CA ARG A 15 -4.30 -36.42 4.46
C ARG A 15 -5.28 -35.61 5.31
N GLN A 16 -4.85 -34.99 6.39
CA GLN A 16 -5.69 -34.09 7.19
C GLN A 16 -6.27 -32.94 6.36
N ARG A 17 -5.41 -32.31 5.55
CA ARG A 17 -5.81 -31.21 4.68
C ARG A 17 -6.83 -31.66 3.61
N GLU A 18 -6.61 -32.82 3.01
CA GLU A 18 -7.52 -33.42 2.04
C GLU A 18 -8.86 -33.81 2.69
N GLN A 19 -8.86 -34.34 3.91
CA GLN A 19 -10.08 -34.65 4.66
C GLN A 19 -10.89 -33.39 4.98
N THR A 20 -10.24 -32.33 5.46
CA THR A 20 -10.91 -31.05 5.75
C THR A 20 -11.50 -30.43 4.51
N LEU A 21 -10.78 -30.48 3.38
CA LEU A 21 -11.29 -29.98 2.09
C LEU A 21 -12.52 -30.79 1.65
N ASN A 22 -12.43 -32.12 1.70
CA ASN A 22 -13.54 -33.00 1.29
C ASN A 22 -14.77 -32.78 2.17
N GLN A 23 -14.60 -32.60 3.48
CA GLN A 23 -15.70 -32.27 4.38
C GLN A 23 -16.32 -30.92 4.03
N LEU A 24 -15.52 -29.89 3.79
CA LEU A 24 -16.02 -28.58 3.32
C LEU A 24 -16.82 -28.70 2.03
N LEU A 25 -16.35 -29.48 1.07
CA LEU A 25 -17.04 -29.70 -0.21
C LEU A 25 -18.40 -30.42 -0.01
N VAL A 26 -18.45 -31.39 0.89
CA VAL A 26 -19.71 -32.12 1.22
C VAL A 26 -20.71 -31.18 1.89
N GLU A 27 -20.26 -30.36 2.86
CA GLU A 27 -21.12 -29.38 3.52
C GLU A 27 -21.64 -28.32 2.54
N MET A 28 -20.80 -27.86 1.61
CA MET A 28 -21.23 -26.90 0.58
C MET A 28 -22.24 -27.49 -0.39
N ASP A 29 -22.06 -28.76 -0.79
CA ASP A 29 -23.02 -29.46 -1.65
C ASP A 29 -24.35 -29.81 -0.93
N GLY A 30 -24.33 -29.80 0.41
CA GLY A 30 -25.51 -29.96 1.26
C GLY A 30 -26.43 -28.75 1.30
N PHE A 31 -25.97 -27.56 0.91
CA PHE A 31 -26.81 -26.37 0.75
C PHE A 31 -27.68 -26.42 -0.51
N THR A 32 -28.40 -27.51 -0.70
CA THR A 32 -29.30 -27.68 -1.85
C THR A 32 -30.60 -26.90 -1.62
N GLY A 33 -30.72 -25.78 -2.32
CA GLY A 33 -32.00 -25.13 -2.60
C GLY A 33 -32.57 -24.26 -1.48
N ASN A 34 -32.54 -22.97 -1.69
CA ASN A 34 -33.40 -21.92 -1.07
C ASN A 34 -33.41 -21.76 0.46
N GLU A 35 -32.37 -22.11 1.16
CA GLU A 35 -32.30 -21.84 2.60
C GLU A 35 -31.89 -20.38 2.94
N GLY A 36 -31.73 -19.52 1.93
CA GLY A 36 -31.39 -18.11 2.13
C GLY A 36 -29.96 -17.88 2.65
N VAL A 37 -29.10 -18.88 2.62
CA VAL A 37 -27.69 -18.79 3.04
C VAL A 37 -26.80 -18.43 1.85
N ILE A 38 -25.99 -17.39 2.00
CA ILE A 38 -24.97 -16.99 1.03
C ILE A 38 -23.60 -17.23 1.66
N VAL A 39 -22.78 -18.06 1.02
CA VAL A 39 -21.41 -18.34 1.47
C VAL A 39 -20.46 -17.43 0.72
N ILE A 40 -19.66 -16.66 1.45
CA ILE A 40 -18.66 -15.74 0.90
C ILE A 40 -17.28 -16.13 1.44
N ALA A 41 -16.31 -16.27 0.53
CA ALA A 41 -14.90 -16.46 0.89
C ALA A 41 -14.03 -15.38 0.24
N ALA A 42 -12.94 -15.01 0.90
CA ALA A 42 -11.97 -14.08 0.36
C ALA A 42 -10.56 -14.67 0.47
N THR A 43 -9.75 -14.44 -0.56
CA THR A 43 -8.36 -14.87 -0.59
C THR A 43 -7.51 -13.91 -1.43
N ASN A 44 -6.25 -13.73 -1.04
CA ASN A 44 -5.26 -13.03 -1.86
C ASN A 44 -4.56 -13.98 -2.85
N ARG A 45 -4.78 -15.30 -2.71
CA ARG A 45 -4.13 -16.33 -3.51
C ARG A 45 -5.16 -17.26 -4.12
N SER A 46 -5.81 -16.80 -5.18
CA SER A 46 -6.75 -17.62 -5.94
C SER A 46 -6.08 -18.78 -6.69
N ASP A 47 -4.76 -18.67 -6.93
CA ASP A 47 -3.91 -19.67 -7.59
C ASP A 47 -3.74 -20.97 -6.80
N VAL A 48 -3.90 -20.92 -5.48
CA VAL A 48 -3.73 -22.09 -4.59
C VAL A 48 -5.06 -22.76 -4.19
N LEU A 49 -6.18 -22.21 -4.65
CA LEU A 49 -7.48 -22.81 -4.37
C LEU A 49 -7.67 -24.10 -5.18
N ASP A 50 -8.25 -25.12 -4.53
CA ASP A 50 -8.63 -26.34 -5.22
C ASP A 50 -9.72 -26.03 -6.27
N PRO A 51 -9.55 -26.47 -7.54
CA PRO A 51 -10.54 -26.25 -8.59
C PRO A 51 -11.93 -26.78 -8.24
N ALA A 52 -12.04 -27.80 -7.37
CA ALA A 52 -13.31 -28.32 -6.91
C ALA A 52 -14.15 -27.30 -6.14
N LEU A 53 -13.52 -26.35 -5.44
CA LEU A 53 -14.22 -25.26 -4.75
C LEU A 53 -14.86 -24.25 -5.72
N LEU A 54 -14.33 -24.15 -6.93
CA LEU A 54 -14.73 -23.15 -7.93
C LEU A 54 -15.75 -23.65 -8.93
N ARG A 55 -16.33 -24.86 -8.70
CA ARG A 55 -17.37 -25.43 -9.55
C ARG A 55 -18.72 -24.77 -9.33
N PRO A 56 -19.62 -24.79 -10.36
CA PRO A 56 -21.00 -24.33 -10.17
C PRO A 56 -21.69 -25.03 -8.98
N GLY A 57 -22.48 -24.26 -8.23
CA GLY A 57 -23.13 -24.72 -7.00
C GLY A 57 -22.28 -24.53 -5.72
N ARG A 58 -21.03 -24.06 -5.85
CA ARG A 58 -20.12 -23.73 -4.74
C ARG A 58 -19.70 -22.27 -4.85
N PHE A 59 -18.40 -21.96 -4.94
CA PHE A 59 -17.95 -20.59 -5.24
C PHE A 59 -17.98 -20.31 -6.75
N ASP A 60 -19.18 -20.19 -7.28
CA ASP A 60 -19.43 -20.01 -8.71
C ASP A 60 -19.16 -18.58 -9.20
N ARG A 61 -19.21 -17.60 -8.30
CA ARG A 61 -18.92 -16.19 -8.60
C ARG A 61 -17.57 -15.75 -8.07
N LYS A 62 -16.67 -15.41 -8.98
CA LYS A 62 -15.37 -14.83 -8.67
C LYS A 62 -15.42 -13.32 -8.88
N ILE A 63 -15.21 -12.57 -7.84
CA ILE A 63 -15.17 -11.12 -7.89
C ILE A 63 -13.73 -10.67 -7.59
N LEU A 64 -13.10 -10.06 -8.58
CA LEU A 64 -11.79 -9.45 -8.40
C LEU A 64 -11.96 -8.08 -7.73
N VAL A 65 -11.45 -7.94 -6.50
CA VAL A 65 -11.38 -6.66 -5.82
C VAL A 65 -10.05 -5.99 -6.20
N GLY A 66 -10.10 -5.07 -7.16
CA GLY A 66 -8.95 -4.31 -7.62
C GLY A 66 -8.52 -3.22 -6.66
N ARG A 67 -7.43 -2.51 -7.00
CA ARG A 67 -7.01 -1.31 -6.26
C ARG A 67 -8.08 -0.22 -6.41
N PRO A 68 -8.39 0.52 -5.33
CA PRO A 68 -9.39 1.58 -5.39
C PRO A 68 -8.88 2.80 -6.18
N ASP A 69 -9.77 3.44 -6.93
CA ASP A 69 -9.58 4.76 -7.50
C ASP A 69 -9.63 5.85 -6.42
N VAL A 70 -9.48 7.13 -6.80
CA VAL A 70 -9.53 8.26 -5.84
C VAL A 70 -10.83 8.28 -5.04
N LYS A 71 -11.99 8.01 -5.69
CA LYS A 71 -13.29 7.99 -5.00
C LYS A 71 -13.39 6.81 -4.05
N GLY A 72 -12.90 5.65 -4.46
CA GLY A 72 -12.84 4.46 -3.62
C GLY A 72 -11.93 4.67 -2.41
N ARG A 73 -10.75 5.29 -2.58
CA ARG A 73 -9.85 5.63 -1.47
C ARG A 73 -10.50 6.62 -0.49
N GLU A 74 -11.19 7.64 -0.99
CA GLU A 74 -11.94 8.58 -0.14
C GLU A 74 -13.03 7.87 0.66
N ALA A 75 -13.79 6.97 0.03
CA ALA A 75 -14.81 6.19 0.72
C ALA A 75 -14.22 5.28 1.81
N ILE A 76 -13.11 4.62 1.54
CA ILE A 76 -12.38 3.79 2.50
C ILE A 76 -11.87 4.64 3.67
N LEU A 77 -11.25 5.79 3.38
CA LEU A 77 -10.79 6.73 4.41
C LEU A 77 -11.94 7.18 5.31
N LYS A 78 -13.12 7.49 4.76
CA LYS A 78 -14.32 7.84 5.54
C LYS A 78 -14.75 6.72 6.48
N VAL A 79 -14.64 5.46 6.06
CA VAL A 79 -14.96 4.32 6.93
C VAL A 79 -14.00 4.24 8.11
N HIS A 80 -12.69 4.32 7.86
CA HIS A 80 -11.65 4.21 8.91
C HIS A 80 -11.51 5.47 9.76
N ALA A 81 -12.06 6.60 9.31
CA ALA A 81 -12.08 7.86 10.05
C ALA A 81 -13.21 7.95 11.11
N LYS A 82 -14.25 7.11 11.01
CA LYS A 82 -15.46 7.22 11.88
C LYS A 82 -15.16 7.27 13.38
N ASN A 83 -14.14 6.51 13.83
CA ASN A 83 -13.78 6.39 15.24
C ASN A 83 -12.51 7.18 15.60
N LYS A 84 -12.11 8.14 14.76
CA LYS A 84 -10.90 8.93 14.98
C LYS A 84 -11.25 10.42 15.10
N PRO A 85 -10.71 11.13 16.08
CA PRO A 85 -10.95 12.55 16.26
C PRO A 85 -10.13 13.36 15.24
N LEU A 86 -10.70 13.60 14.06
CA LEU A 86 -10.07 14.43 13.03
C LEU A 86 -10.35 15.91 13.29
N ALA A 87 -9.33 16.73 13.10
CA ALA A 87 -9.48 18.19 13.11
C ALA A 87 -10.13 18.69 11.81
N PRO A 88 -10.80 19.86 11.81
CA PRO A 88 -11.50 20.41 10.64
C PRO A 88 -10.59 20.66 9.42
N ASN A 89 -9.28 20.78 9.61
CA ASN A 89 -8.30 21.00 8.56
C ASN A 89 -7.85 19.70 7.84
N VAL A 90 -8.41 18.54 8.20
CA VAL A 90 -8.11 17.26 7.55
C VAL A 90 -9.11 17.02 6.42
N ASP A 91 -8.62 17.08 5.18
CA ASP A 91 -9.41 16.78 4.00
C ASP A 91 -9.13 15.35 3.49
N LEU A 92 -10.08 14.43 3.71
CA LEU A 92 -9.98 13.03 3.28
C LEU A 92 -9.93 12.88 1.76
N LYS A 93 -10.51 13.82 1.02
CA LYS A 93 -10.48 13.82 -0.45
C LYS A 93 -9.08 14.15 -0.95
N GLU A 94 -8.43 15.12 -0.31
CA GLU A 94 -7.05 15.47 -0.64
C GLU A 94 -6.09 14.32 -0.29
N ILE A 95 -6.25 13.69 0.88
CA ILE A 95 -5.48 12.49 1.26
C ILE A 95 -5.67 11.37 0.21
N ALA A 96 -6.91 11.14 -0.26
CA ALA A 96 -7.18 10.14 -1.29
C ALA A 96 -6.46 10.42 -2.62
N ARG A 97 -6.28 11.70 -3.00
CA ARG A 97 -5.51 12.11 -4.19
C ARG A 97 -4.02 11.89 -4.00
N GLN A 98 -3.53 12.10 -2.77
CA GLN A 98 -2.12 12.03 -2.42
C GLN A 98 -1.62 10.59 -2.21
N THR A 99 -2.51 9.61 -2.16
CA THR A 99 -2.19 8.19 -1.91
C THR A 99 -2.49 7.28 -3.11
N PRO A 100 -1.96 7.57 -4.33
CA PRO A 100 -2.17 6.71 -5.48
C PRO A 100 -1.59 5.32 -5.21
N GLY A 101 -2.33 4.28 -5.62
CA GLY A 101 -1.92 2.89 -5.46
C GLY A 101 -2.11 2.31 -4.06
N PHE A 102 -2.49 3.08 -3.04
CA PHE A 102 -2.82 2.57 -1.71
C PHE A 102 -4.06 1.70 -1.76
N VAL A 103 -4.02 0.60 -1.02
CA VAL A 103 -5.17 -0.28 -0.79
C VAL A 103 -5.81 0.01 0.58
N GLY A 104 -6.92 -0.67 0.87
CA GLY A 104 -7.67 -0.42 2.12
C GLY A 104 -6.81 -0.52 3.39
N ALA A 105 -5.94 -1.54 3.45
CA ALA A 105 -5.03 -1.73 4.59
C ALA A 105 -4.00 -0.60 4.73
N ASP A 106 -3.50 -0.05 3.61
CA ASP A 106 -2.54 1.06 3.65
C ASP A 106 -3.21 2.34 4.16
N LEU A 107 -4.46 2.61 3.73
CA LEU A 107 -5.25 3.76 4.14
C LEU A 107 -5.66 3.68 5.62
N GLU A 108 -6.00 2.49 6.09
CA GLU A 108 -6.24 2.24 7.52
C GLU A 108 -4.97 2.50 8.34
N ASN A 109 -3.84 1.93 7.91
CA ASN A 109 -2.54 2.11 8.55
C ASN A 109 -2.12 3.58 8.56
N LEU A 110 -2.35 4.32 7.48
CA LEU A 110 -2.08 5.76 7.41
C LEU A 110 -2.81 6.54 8.51
N LEU A 111 -4.11 6.30 8.67
CA LEU A 111 -4.89 6.97 9.71
C LEU A 111 -4.52 6.51 11.13
N ASN A 112 -4.10 5.26 11.30
CA ASN A 112 -3.59 4.75 12.59
C ASN A 112 -2.24 5.39 12.93
N GLU A 113 -1.32 5.49 11.98
CA GLU A 113 -0.04 6.19 12.18
C GLU A 113 -0.26 7.69 12.47
N ALA A 114 -1.21 8.35 11.80
CA ALA A 114 -1.57 9.73 12.08
C ALA A 114 -2.07 9.90 13.53
N ALA A 115 -2.88 8.98 14.02
CA ALA A 115 -3.32 8.97 15.41
C ALA A 115 -2.16 8.80 16.39
N LEU A 116 -1.20 7.91 16.08
CA LEU A 116 0.01 7.73 16.89
C LEU A 116 0.91 8.97 16.89
N VAL A 117 1.02 9.67 15.75
CA VAL A 117 1.76 10.93 15.65
C VAL A 117 1.10 12.01 16.51
N ALA A 118 -0.22 12.18 16.41
CA ALA A 118 -0.98 13.13 17.23
C ALA A 118 -0.85 12.83 18.73
N ALA A 119 -0.96 11.55 19.12
CA ALA A 119 -0.79 11.12 20.51
C ALA A 119 0.61 11.44 21.07
N ARG A 120 1.67 11.18 20.28
CA ARG A 120 3.06 11.54 20.67
C ARG A 120 3.27 13.05 20.84
N ARG A 121 2.46 13.87 20.15
CA ARG A 121 2.46 15.34 20.27
C ARG A 121 1.47 15.82 21.34
N SER A 122 0.88 14.90 22.11
CA SER A 122 -0.12 15.20 23.16
C SER A 122 -1.35 15.97 22.64
N LYS A 123 -1.70 15.77 21.37
CA LYS A 123 -2.88 16.37 20.76
C LYS A 123 -4.12 15.54 21.01
N LYS A 124 -5.28 16.19 21.12
CA LYS A 124 -6.59 15.53 21.25
C LYS A 124 -7.24 15.19 19.92
N GLN A 125 -6.78 15.80 18.84
CA GLN A 125 -7.29 15.60 17.48
C GLN A 125 -6.12 15.43 16.51
N ILE A 126 -6.37 14.68 15.45
CA ILE A 126 -5.43 14.45 14.35
C ILE A 126 -5.58 15.63 13.39
N ASP A 127 -4.53 16.39 13.16
CA ASP A 127 -4.52 17.47 12.18
C ASP A 127 -3.83 17.08 10.86
N ALA A 128 -3.90 17.97 9.86
CA ALA A 128 -3.29 17.73 8.56
C ALA A 128 -1.77 17.48 8.62
N ALA A 129 -1.06 18.13 9.56
CA ALA A 129 0.38 17.92 9.72
C ALA A 129 0.73 16.56 10.34
N ASP A 130 -0.19 15.96 11.12
CA ASP A 130 -0.01 14.60 11.64
C ASP A 130 -0.25 13.57 10.55
N VAL A 131 -1.20 13.82 9.65
CA VAL A 131 -1.47 12.97 8.48
C VAL A 131 -0.29 13.02 7.50
N ASP A 132 0.27 14.20 7.21
CA ASP A 132 1.43 14.37 6.33
C ASP A 132 2.67 13.63 6.87
N GLU A 133 2.93 13.72 8.19
CA GLU A 133 4.01 12.95 8.82
C GLU A 133 3.74 11.44 8.80
N ALA A 134 2.48 11.01 8.96
CA ALA A 134 2.10 9.61 8.89
C ALA A 134 2.27 9.05 7.47
N GLU A 135 1.92 9.83 6.44
CA GLU A 135 2.14 9.45 5.05
C GLU A 135 3.62 9.25 4.76
N ASP A 136 4.46 10.17 5.19
CA ASP A 136 5.91 10.02 5.09
C ASP A 136 6.43 8.75 5.77
N ARG A 137 5.86 8.39 6.92
CA ARG A 137 6.24 7.15 7.63
C ARG A 137 5.82 5.89 6.91
N VAL A 138 4.63 5.89 6.35
CA VAL A 138 4.11 4.73 5.59
C VAL A 138 4.92 4.53 4.31
N ILE A 139 5.28 5.60 3.61
CA ILE A 139 6.01 5.53 2.34
C ILE A 139 7.51 5.29 2.56
N ALA A 140 8.16 6.07 3.43
CA ALA A 140 9.61 6.13 3.55
C ALA A 140 10.15 5.64 4.91
N GLY A 141 9.26 5.34 5.85
CA GLY A 141 9.61 4.94 7.21
C GLY A 141 9.82 6.12 8.17
N PRO A 142 10.15 5.84 9.44
CA PRO A 142 10.35 6.86 10.46
C PRO A 142 11.55 7.76 10.16
N ALA A 143 11.44 9.04 10.50
CA ALA A 143 12.54 9.97 10.39
C ALA A 143 13.69 9.60 11.35
N LYS A 144 14.93 9.61 10.87
CA LYS A 144 16.13 9.37 11.66
C LYS A 144 16.62 10.66 12.28
N LYS A 145 16.10 10.99 13.46
CA LYS A 145 16.45 12.23 14.17
C LYS A 145 17.86 12.22 14.77
N ASP A 146 18.39 11.04 15.05
CA ASP A 146 19.66 10.85 15.73
C ASP A 146 20.86 10.78 14.77
N ARG A 147 20.62 10.80 13.46
CA ARG A 147 21.69 10.79 12.47
C ARG A 147 22.30 12.18 12.32
N VAL A 148 23.53 12.32 12.79
CA VAL A 148 24.34 13.52 12.53
C VAL A 148 24.85 13.46 11.10
N ILE A 149 24.39 14.36 10.25
CA ILE A 149 24.81 14.49 8.84
C ILE A 149 25.80 15.63 8.76
N SER A 150 26.95 15.42 8.13
CA SER A 150 27.93 16.49 7.91
C SER A 150 27.34 17.57 6.98
N PRO A 151 27.76 18.86 7.11
CA PRO A 151 27.32 19.92 6.21
C PRO A 151 27.56 19.59 4.72
N LYS A 152 28.68 18.94 4.41
CA LYS A 152 29.02 18.49 3.05
C LYS A 152 28.03 17.44 2.54
N GLU A 153 27.72 16.41 3.34
CA GLU A 153 26.76 15.36 2.99
C GLU A 153 25.34 15.96 2.81
N ARG A 154 24.95 16.87 3.71
CA ARG A 154 23.66 17.58 3.63
C ARG A 154 23.51 18.34 2.32
N THR A 155 24.55 19.06 1.90
CA THR A 155 24.59 19.78 0.63
C THR A 155 24.48 18.81 -0.55
N MET A 156 25.22 17.69 -0.51
CA MET A 156 25.15 16.68 -1.57
C MET A 156 23.74 16.07 -1.71
N VAL A 157 23.09 15.74 -0.60
CA VAL A 157 21.71 15.24 -0.61
C VAL A 157 20.76 16.31 -1.13
N ALA A 158 20.91 17.57 -0.75
CA ALA A 158 20.07 18.66 -1.23
C ALA A 158 20.14 18.81 -2.77
N TYR A 159 21.33 18.77 -3.34
CA TYR A 159 21.49 18.80 -4.80
C TYR A 159 20.91 17.54 -5.47
N HIS A 160 21.08 16.37 -4.87
CA HIS A 160 20.51 15.13 -5.36
C HIS A 160 18.99 15.20 -5.46
N GLU A 161 18.31 15.57 -4.37
CA GLU A 161 16.85 15.67 -4.33
C GLU A 161 16.32 16.85 -5.19
N ALA A 162 17.05 17.96 -5.24
CA ALA A 162 16.73 19.05 -6.15
C ALA A 162 16.78 18.61 -7.62
N GLY A 163 17.71 17.72 -7.97
CA GLY A 163 17.80 17.13 -9.30
C GLY A 163 16.54 16.36 -9.68
N HIS A 164 16.09 15.50 -8.81
CA HIS A 164 14.84 14.77 -9.01
C HIS A 164 13.65 15.73 -9.17
N ALA A 165 13.58 16.77 -8.33
CA ALA A 165 12.50 17.74 -8.37
C ALA A 165 12.48 18.57 -9.66
N ILE A 166 13.64 19.09 -10.09
CA ILE A 166 13.75 19.93 -11.30
C ILE A 166 13.40 19.10 -12.54
N VAL A 167 13.97 17.91 -12.68
CA VAL A 167 13.68 17.03 -13.81
C VAL A 167 12.19 16.63 -13.82
N GLY A 168 11.61 16.33 -12.65
CA GLY A 168 10.19 16.03 -12.54
C GLY A 168 9.29 17.20 -12.92
N LEU A 169 9.66 18.44 -12.58
CA LEU A 169 8.90 19.65 -12.94
C LEU A 169 9.01 20.00 -14.43
N VAL A 170 10.18 19.77 -15.04
CA VAL A 170 10.45 20.18 -16.42
C VAL A 170 10.01 19.14 -17.43
N LEU A 171 10.24 17.86 -17.15
CA LEU A 171 10.03 16.78 -18.13
C LEU A 171 8.70 16.06 -17.97
N SER A 172 8.06 16.11 -16.80
CA SER A 172 6.88 15.30 -16.55
C SER A 172 5.58 16.08 -16.77
N ASP A 173 4.87 15.74 -17.86
CA ASP A 173 3.52 16.23 -18.11
C ASP A 173 2.47 15.47 -17.25
N SER A 174 2.75 14.22 -16.89
CA SER A 174 1.82 13.31 -16.23
C SER A 174 1.95 13.27 -14.69
N ARG A 175 3.01 13.87 -14.14
CA ARG A 175 3.31 13.86 -12.70
C ARG A 175 3.55 15.26 -12.15
N THR A 176 3.31 15.41 -10.84
CA THR A 176 3.61 16.64 -10.10
C THR A 176 4.56 16.32 -8.96
N VAL A 177 5.53 17.21 -8.73
CA VAL A 177 6.40 17.15 -7.54
C VAL A 177 5.58 17.64 -6.36
N ARG A 178 5.30 16.75 -5.40
CA ARG A 178 4.55 17.08 -4.20
C ARG A 178 5.43 17.52 -3.05
N LYS A 179 6.51 16.79 -2.82
CA LYS A 179 7.37 16.98 -1.65
C LYS A 179 8.82 16.67 -1.99
N VAL A 180 9.70 17.51 -1.51
CA VAL A 180 11.15 17.30 -1.56
C VAL A 180 11.69 17.48 -0.15
N THR A 181 12.48 16.55 0.33
CA THR A 181 13.04 16.61 1.68
C THR A 181 14.45 16.02 1.73
N ILE A 182 15.27 16.62 2.58
CA ILE A 182 16.60 16.12 2.92
C ILE A 182 16.63 15.45 4.31
N ILE A 183 15.45 15.24 4.91
CA ILE A 183 15.34 14.53 6.19
C ILE A 183 15.49 13.03 5.91
N PRO A 184 16.50 12.37 6.50
CA PRO A 184 16.72 10.95 6.26
C PRO A 184 15.60 10.11 6.89
N ARG A 185 15.08 9.16 6.09
CA ARG A 185 14.07 8.18 6.53
C ARG A 185 14.45 6.78 6.03
N GLY A 186 14.22 5.77 6.83
CA GLY A 186 14.52 4.39 6.44
C GLY A 186 15.96 4.24 5.94
N ARG A 187 16.13 3.89 4.66
CA ARG A 187 17.45 3.80 3.99
C ARG A 187 17.81 5.04 3.17
N ALA A 188 16.88 5.96 2.97
CA ALA A 188 17.07 7.15 2.15
C ALA A 188 17.72 8.28 2.95
N GLY A 189 18.63 9.03 2.31
CA GLY A 189 19.24 10.24 2.87
C GLY A 189 18.34 11.48 2.74
N GLY A 190 17.49 11.48 1.71
CA GLY A 190 16.40 12.38 1.39
C GLY A 190 15.46 11.69 0.43
N TYR A 191 14.41 12.34 -0.03
CA TYR A 191 13.54 11.83 -1.09
C TYR A 191 12.71 12.94 -1.73
N ALA A 192 12.34 12.72 -2.99
CA ALA A 192 11.37 13.52 -3.71
C ALA A 192 10.13 12.66 -4.04
N ILE A 193 8.95 13.12 -3.64
CA ILE A 193 7.68 12.45 -3.96
C ILE A 193 7.09 13.10 -5.20
N MET A 194 6.90 12.28 -6.23
CA MET A 194 6.21 12.64 -7.45
C MET A 194 4.92 11.84 -7.56
N LEU A 195 3.79 12.54 -7.60
CA LEU A 195 2.48 11.90 -7.74
C LEU A 195 1.99 11.99 -9.17
N PRO A 196 1.34 10.94 -9.70
CA PRO A 196 0.62 11.05 -10.95
C PRO A 196 -0.54 12.05 -10.81
N LYS A 197 -0.82 12.82 -11.86
CA LYS A 197 -1.96 13.75 -11.88
C LYS A 197 -3.29 13.01 -11.84
N ASP A 198 -3.34 11.85 -12.50
CA ASP A 198 -4.50 10.98 -12.58
C ASP A 198 -4.12 9.53 -12.25
N ASP A 199 -5.06 8.73 -11.75
CA ASP A 199 -4.88 7.29 -11.57
C ASP A 199 -4.82 6.62 -12.94
N GLN A 200 -3.63 6.17 -13.35
CA GLN A 200 -3.39 5.52 -14.64
C GLN A 200 -3.04 4.06 -14.43
N PHE A 201 -3.66 3.19 -15.25
CA PHE A 201 -3.32 1.76 -15.30
C PHE A 201 -2.27 1.43 -16.35
N LEU A 202 -2.18 2.25 -17.39
CA LEU A 202 -1.27 2.07 -18.52
C LEU A 202 -0.37 3.30 -18.64
N LEU A 203 0.88 3.07 -18.98
CA LEU A 203 1.87 4.10 -19.20
C LEU A 203 2.28 4.10 -20.68
N THR A 204 2.39 5.27 -21.27
CA THR A 204 2.96 5.45 -22.61
C THR A 204 4.47 5.26 -22.59
N LYS A 205 5.08 5.02 -23.75
CA LYS A 205 6.54 4.97 -23.88
C LYS A 205 7.20 6.27 -23.37
N LYS A 206 6.57 7.43 -23.67
CA LYS A 206 7.05 8.74 -23.20
C LYS A 206 7.08 8.79 -21.68
N GLU A 207 5.98 8.45 -21.00
CA GLU A 207 5.87 8.46 -19.54
C GLU A 207 6.85 7.50 -18.86
N LEU A 208 7.06 6.30 -19.44
CA LEU A 208 8.08 5.37 -18.94
C LEU A 208 9.49 5.96 -19.07
N THR A 209 9.80 6.61 -20.20
CA THR A 209 11.09 7.28 -20.41
C THR A 209 11.28 8.42 -19.41
N GLU A 210 10.26 9.25 -19.19
CA GLU A 210 10.27 10.33 -18.18
C GLU A 210 10.52 9.80 -16.77
N GLN A 211 9.91 8.65 -16.41
CA GLN A 211 10.16 8.00 -15.12
C GLN A 211 11.61 7.53 -14.97
N ILE A 212 12.18 6.93 -16.02
CA ILE A 212 13.59 6.51 -16.01
C ILE A 212 14.51 7.72 -15.86
N VAL A 213 14.29 8.77 -16.65
CA VAL A 213 15.10 10.01 -16.57
C VAL A 213 14.95 10.66 -15.20
N GLY A 214 13.74 10.72 -14.66
CA GLY A 214 13.48 11.21 -13.30
C GLY A 214 14.24 10.42 -12.24
N SER A 215 14.32 9.10 -12.37
CA SER A 215 15.01 8.22 -11.40
C SER A 215 16.52 8.37 -11.40
N VAL A 216 17.14 8.77 -12.52
CA VAL A 216 18.61 8.95 -12.66
C VAL A 216 19.05 10.40 -12.78
N SER A 217 18.15 11.36 -12.58
CA SER A 217 18.38 12.80 -12.80
C SER A 217 19.53 13.37 -11.97
N TYR A 218 19.81 12.81 -10.80
CA TYR A 218 20.93 13.22 -9.93
C TYR A 218 22.31 13.05 -10.59
N THR A 219 22.46 12.15 -11.55
CA THR A 219 23.75 11.93 -12.23
C THR A 219 24.17 13.10 -13.08
N HIS A 220 23.21 13.85 -13.64
CA HIS A 220 23.46 15.02 -14.50
C HIS A 220 23.73 16.31 -13.74
N LEU A 221 23.28 16.42 -12.48
CA LEU A 221 23.51 17.59 -11.65
C LEU A 221 24.78 17.48 -10.79
N ARG A 222 25.43 16.34 -10.80
CA ARG A 222 26.67 16.07 -10.10
C ARG A 222 27.93 16.34 -10.93
N ALA A 223 27.76 16.55 -12.23
CA ALA A 223 28.79 17.01 -13.14
C ALA A 223 28.83 18.53 -13.16
#